data_39755f091ae39630c2127e64b3bdb577
#
_entry.id   39755f091ae39630c2127e64b3bdb577
#
_cell.length_a   1.000
_cell.length_b   1.000
_cell.length_c   1.000
_cell.angle_alpha   90.00
_cell.angle_beta   90.00
_cell.angle_gamma   90.00
#
_symmetry.space_group_name_H-M   'P 1'
#
loop_
_entity.id
_entity.type
_entity.pdbx_description
1 polymer ?
#
loop_
_entity_poly.entity_id
_entity_poly.type
_entity_poly.pdbx_seq_one_letter_code
_entity_poly.pdbx_strand_id
1 'polypeptide(L)'
;MNLCLLGTIDTGVETLRARVKYNMERGASKFCSDWKLADTGNNGFVWLGNITDMDGMGAFLSTAEETKWDSDNGCVYKIYTMSEMS
;
A
#
# COMPACT_ATOMS: atom_id res chain seq x y z
N MET A 1 -12.66 5.06 2.37
CA MET A 1 -11.43 4.66 1.65
C MET A 1 -11.41 5.32 0.29
N ASN A 2 -10.30 5.94 -0.08
CA ASN A 2 -10.21 6.68 -1.34
C ASN A 2 -9.06 6.22 -2.24
N LEU A 3 -8.26 5.26 -1.79
CA LEU A 3 -7.15 4.72 -2.57
C LEU A 3 -7.18 3.21 -2.57
N CYS A 4 -6.94 2.60 -3.74
CA CYS A 4 -6.89 1.15 -3.90
C CYS A 4 -5.62 0.77 -4.64
N LEU A 5 -4.88 -0.19 -4.11
CA LEU A 5 -3.75 -0.82 -4.79
C LEU A 5 -4.11 -2.26 -5.09
N LEU A 6 -4.02 -2.65 -6.36
CA LEU A 6 -4.24 -4.03 -6.79
C LEU A 6 -2.94 -4.58 -7.36
N GLY A 7 -2.48 -5.70 -6.84
CA GLY A 7 -1.21 -6.21 -7.32
C GLY A 7 -0.86 -7.60 -6.85
N THR A 8 0.42 -7.94 -7.02
CA THR A 8 1.00 -9.20 -6.58
C THR A 8 2.32 -8.93 -5.86
N ILE A 9 2.72 -9.85 -5.01
CA ILE A 9 3.99 -9.78 -4.29
C ILE A 9 4.62 -11.17 -4.20
N ASP A 10 5.81 -11.33 -4.73
CA ASP A 10 6.48 -12.64 -4.82
C ASP A 10 6.76 -13.24 -3.45
N THR A 11 7.09 -12.43 -2.47
CA THR A 11 7.40 -12.90 -1.10
C THR A 11 6.17 -13.14 -0.23
N GLY A 12 4.97 -12.89 -0.76
CA GLY A 12 3.71 -13.20 -0.09
C GLY A 12 3.05 -12.01 0.58
N VAL A 13 1.72 -12.10 0.73
CA VAL A 13 0.90 -10.99 1.23
C VAL A 13 1.20 -10.67 2.70
N GLU A 14 1.59 -11.67 3.51
CA GLU A 14 1.94 -11.40 4.91
C GLU A 14 3.24 -10.61 5.05
N THR A 15 4.17 -10.74 4.11
CA THR A 15 5.35 -9.88 4.02
C THR A 15 4.95 -8.43 3.77
N LEU A 16 3.99 -8.23 2.86
CA LEU A 16 3.45 -6.89 2.60
C LEU A 16 2.72 -6.33 3.82
N ARG A 17 1.92 -7.15 4.51
CA ARG A 17 1.21 -6.72 5.72
C ARG A 17 2.18 -6.20 6.77
N ALA A 18 3.27 -6.93 6.99
CA ALA A 18 4.30 -6.50 7.93
C ALA A 18 4.95 -5.17 7.50
N ARG A 19 5.19 -5.02 6.20
CA ARG A 19 5.79 -3.78 5.68
C ARG A 19 4.83 -2.59 5.84
N VAL A 20 3.54 -2.77 5.58
CA VAL A 20 2.55 -1.71 5.76
C VAL A 20 2.51 -1.26 7.23
N LYS A 21 2.49 -2.20 8.17
CA LYS A 21 2.52 -1.88 9.60
C LYS A 21 3.78 -1.09 9.96
N TYR A 22 4.93 -1.53 9.48
CA TYR A 22 6.19 -0.84 9.69
C TYR A 22 6.14 0.59 9.12
N ASN A 23 5.62 0.75 7.90
CA ASN A 23 5.52 2.07 7.27
C ASN A 23 4.60 3.00 8.05
N MET A 24 3.47 2.50 8.56
CA MET A 24 2.55 3.30 9.37
C MET A 24 3.23 3.80 10.64
N GLU A 25 4.01 2.95 11.29
CA GLU A 25 4.73 3.30 12.52
C GLU A 25 5.82 4.34 12.28
N ARG A 26 6.48 4.32 11.11
CA ARG A 26 7.59 5.23 10.81
C ARG A 26 7.19 6.51 10.07
N GLY A 27 5.89 6.76 9.86
CA GLY A 27 5.45 8.05 9.36
C GLY A 27 4.31 8.05 8.36
N ALA A 28 4.01 6.94 7.68
CA ALA A 28 2.94 6.90 6.69
C ALA A 28 1.55 7.19 7.29
N SER A 29 1.37 6.97 8.58
CA SER A 29 0.12 7.29 9.28
C SER A 29 -0.22 8.79 9.27
N LYS A 30 0.75 9.65 8.99
CA LYS A 30 0.49 11.09 8.80
C LYS A 30 -0.36 11.35 7.56
N PHE A 31 -0.34 10.44 6.60
CA PHE A 31 -0.99 10.60 5.30
C PHE A 31 -2.14 9.63 5.10
N CYS A 32 -2.35 8.70 6.03
CA CYS A 32 -3.35 7.65 5.92
C CYS A 32 -3.98 7.39 7.30
N SER A 33 -5.29 7.60 7.41
CA SER A 33 -6.00 7.45 8.69
C SER A 33 -6.48 6.04 8.96
N ASP A 34 -6.65 5.22 7.91
CA ASP A 34 -7.13 3.84 8.03
C ASP A 34 -6.73 3.05 6.78
N TRP A 35 -6.58 1.74 6.92
CA TRP A 35 -6.25 0.88 5.79
C TRP A 35 -6.70 -0.56 6.03
N LYS A 36 -6.86 -1.29 4.93
CA LYS A 36 -7.18 -2.72 4.94
C LYS A 36 -6.35 -3.42 3.87
N LEU A 37 -5.99 -4.66 4.13
CA LEU A 37 -5.23 -5.49 3.18
C LEU A 37 -5.86 -6.88 3.13
N ALA A 38 -6.18 -7.34 1.93
CA ALA A 38 -6.75 -8.65 1.69
C ALA A 38 -5.86 -9.45 0.75
N ASP A 39 -5.73 -10.74 1.04
CA ASP A 39 -5.07 -11.73 0.19
C ASP A 39 -6.11 -12.23 -0.82
N THR A 40 -5.83 -12.08 -2.12
CA THR A 40 -6.75 -12.52 -3.18
C THR A 40 -6.38 -13.87 -3.77
N GLY A 41 -5.34 -14.51 -3.23
CA GLY A 41 -4.82 -15.79 -3.74
C GLY A 41 -3.69 -15.60 -4.75
N ASN A 42 -2.86 -16.62 -4.90
CA ASN A 42 -1.74 -16.62 -5.85
C ASN A 42 -0.80 -15.41 -5.68
N ASN A 43 -0.48 -15.07 -4.44
CA ASN A 43 0.31 -13.88 -4.08
C ASN A 43 -0.31 -12.55 -4.50
N GLY A 44 -1.59 -12.56 -4.85
CA GLY A 44 -2.34 -11.35 -5.17
C GLY A 44 -2.84 -10.64 -3.92
N PHE A 45 -3.00 -9.33 -4.00
CA PHE A 45 -3.50 -8.55 -2.88
C PHE A 45 -4.35 -7.36 -3.35
N VAL A 46 -5.21 -6.93 -2.43
CA VAL A 46 -5.93 -5.65 -2.51
C VAL A 46 -5.57 -4.87 -1.25
N TRP A 47 -5.05 -3.67 -1.42
CA TRP A 47 -4.83 -2.74 -0.32
C TRP A 47 -5.77 -1.55 -0.49
N LEU A 48 -6.53 -1.22 0.56
CA LEU A 48 -7.42 -0.07 0.57
C LEU A 48 -6.96 0.89 1.65
N GLY A 49 -6.90 2.17 1.32
CA GLY A 49 -6.49 3.18 2.28
C GLY A 49 -7.37 4.41 2.25
N ASN A 50 -7.51 5.04 3.40
CA ASN A 50 -8.11 6.36 3.51
C ASN A 50 -7.00 7.39 3.61
N ILE A 51 -6.66 7.99 2.48
CA ILE A 51 -5.54 8.90 2.36
C ILE A 51 -6.00 10.32 2.68
N THR A 52 -5.33 10.95 3.65
CA THR A 52 -5.63 12.31 4.08
C THR A 52 -4.75 13.34 3.41
N ASP A 53 -3.61 12.93 2.84
CA ASP A 53 -2.69 13.77 2.10
C ASP A 53 -2.10 12.94 0.94
N MET A 54 -2.67 13.11 -0.26
CA MET A 54 -2.24 12.34 -1.45
C MET A 54 -0.80 12.67 -1.84
N ASP A 55 -0.42 13.94 -1.80
CA ASP A 55 0.94 14.36 -2.16
C ASP A 55 1.98 13.78 -1.19
N GLY A 56 1.68 13.84 0.10
CA GLY A 56 2.55 13.28 1.13
C GLY A 56 2.69 11.77 1.01
N MET A 57 1.60 11.06 0.76
CA MET A 57 1.63 9.61 0.57
C MET A 57 2.40 9.25 -0.71
N GLY A 58 2.17 9.97 -1.81
CA GLY A 58 2.89 9.76 -3.05
C GLY A 58 4.39 9.93 -2.89
N ALA A 59 4.80 10.98 -2.18
CA ALA A 59 6.22 11.22 -1.88
C ALA A 59 6.81 10.09 -1.02
N PHE A 60 6.07 9.62 -0.01
CA PHE A 60 6.50 8.53 0.86
C PHE A 60 6.73 7.24 0.06
N LEU A 61 5.77 6.87 -0.79
CA LEU A 61 5.84 5.64 -1.60
C LEU A 61 6.90 5.71 -2.70
N SER A 62 7.33 6.91 -3.08
CA SER A 62 8.31 7.11 -4.15
C SER A 62 9.74 7.22 -3.63
N THR A 63 9.97 7.06 -2.32
CA THR A 63 11.33 7.10 -1.77
C THR A 63 12.16 5.94 -2.32
N ALA A 64 13.48 6.14 -2.37
CA ALA A 64 14.40 5.10 -2.83
C ALA A 64 14.29 3.83 -1.98
N GLU A 65 14.04 3.98 -0.67
CA GLU A 65 13.86 2.85 0.24
C GLU A 65 12.63 2.01 -0.13
N GLU A 66 11.49 2.66 -0.40
CA GLU A 66 10.26 1.95 -0.77
C GLU A 66 10.36 1.32 -2.15
N THR A 67 10.95 2.02 -3.10
CA THR A 67 11.17 1.50 -4.45
C THR A 67 12.07 0.26 -4.42
N LYS A 68 13.13 0.29 -3.61
CA LYS A 68 14.02 -0.85 -3.44
C LYS A 68 13.30 -2.01 -2.76
N TRP A 69 12.50 -1.74 -1.74
CA TRP A 69 11.73 -2.78 -1.06
C TRP A 69 10.78 -3.49 -2.01
N ASP A 70 10.05 -2.73 -2.84
CA ASP A 70 9.13 -3.28 -3.83
C ASP A 70 9.88 -4.19 -4.81
N SER A 71 11.01 -3.73 -5.32
CA SER A 71 11.84 -4.49 -6.25
C SER A 71 12.38 -5.77 -5.61
N ASP A 72 12.90 -5.67 -4.38
CA ASP A 72 13.48 -6.82 -3.66
C ASP A 72 12.45 -7.91 -3.35
N ASN A 73 11.18 -7.53 -3.20
CA ASN A 73 10.09 -8.45 -2.85
C ASN A 73 9.18 -8.81 -4.03
N GLY A 74 9.48 -8.30 -5.23
CA GLY A 74 8.63 -8.51 -6.39
C GLY A 74 7.22 -7.96 -6.19
N CYS A 75 7.11 -6.81 -5.54
CA CYS A 75 5.82 -6.15 -5.28
C CYS A 75 5.49 -5.22 -6.43
N VAL A 76 4.47 -5.57 -7.20
CA VAL A 76 3.99 -4.74 -8.32
C VAL A 76 2.50 -4.51 -8.16
N TYR A 77 2.05 -3.30 -8.44
CA TYR A 77 0.65 -2.95 -8.27
C TYR A 77 0.23 -1.80 -9.17
N LYS A 78 -1.08 -1.71 -9.39
CA LYS A 78 -1.72 -0.56 -10.01
C LYS A 78 -2.47 0.23 -8.95
N ILE A 79 -2.49 1.54 -9.11
CA ILE A 79 -3.10 2.46 -8.16
C ILE A 79 -4.40 2.99 -8.74
N TYR A 80 -5.46 2.94 -7.96
CA TYR A 80 -6.78 3.46 -8.31
C TYR A 80 -7.27 4.40 -7.24
N THR A 81 -7.91 5.49 -7.64
CA THR A 81 -8.66 6.34 -6.70
C THR A 81 -10.09 5.86 -6.65
N MET A 82 -10.74 6.03 -5.49
CA MET A 82 -12.11 5.59 -5.25
C MET A 82 -12.94 6.70 -4.66
N SER A 83 -14.25 6.69 -4.98
CA SER A 83 -15.24 7.57 -4.35
C SER A 83 -16.39 6.72 -3.85
N GLU A 84 -16.88 7.01 -2.65
CA GLU A 84 -18.09 6.36 -2.14
C GLU A 84 -19.31 6.84 -2.92
N MET A 85 -20.17 5.91 -3.23
CA MET A 85 -21.49 6.17 -3.78
C MET A 85 -22.48 6.03 -2.64
N SER A 86 -22.79 7.10 -1.98
CA SER A 86 -23.69 7.05 -0.81
C SER A 86 -25.08 7.56 -1.13
#